data_f17434754ec68c65398eac3dd35ea194
#
_entry.id   f17434754ec68c65398eac3dd35ea194
#
_cell.length_a   1.000
_cell.length_b   1.000
_cell.length_c   1.000
_cell.angle_alpha   90.00
_cell.angle_beta   90.00
_cell.angle_gamma   90.00
#
_symmetry.space_group_name_H-M   'P 1'
#
loop_
_entity.id
_entity.type
_entity.pdbx_description
1 polymer ?
#
loop_
_entity_poly.entity_id
_entity_poly.type
_entity_poly.pdbx_seq_one_letter_code
_entity_poly.pdbx_strand_id
1 'polypeptide(L)'
;YQDFPILDQIINDEPLVYLDNAATTQKPQQVLDTLNDYYHKTNANVHRGVHTLAERATAAYEDSREKARQFINAKSTKEILFTRGTTTGLNWVARFAEEVLQKDDEVLISIMEHHSNVIPWQEACRKTGAKLVYAYLKDGQLDMADLQSKLAPKTKFVSVAHVSNVLGSIQPVKKIAELAHRVGAYMVV
;
A
#
# COMPACT_ATOMS: atom_id res chain seq x y z
N TYR A 1 3.36 3.12 25.45
CA TYR A 1 2.77 4.46 25.69
C TYR A 1 3.82 5.57 25.52
N GLN A 2 5.07 5.41 26.00
CA GLN A 2 6.11 6.46 25.97
C GLN A 2 6.41 7.01 24.58
N ASP A 3 6.28 6.23 23.52
CA ASP A 3 6.54 6.67 22.14
C ASP A 3 5.36 7.40 21.50
N PHE A 4 4.17 7.31 22.08
CA PHE A 4 2.94 7.87 21.49
C PHE A 4 2.24 8.80 22.50
N PRO A 5 2.57 10.10 22.50
CA PRO A 5 2.06 11.04 23.53
C PRO A 5 0.53 11.15 23.57
N ILE A 6 -0.14 10.92 22.45
CA ILE A 6 -1.59 10.95 22.39
C ILE A 6 -2.25 9.88 23.27
N LEU A 7 -1.56 8.79 23.58
CA LEU A 7 -2.08 7.70 24.39
C LEU A 7 -1.97 7.97 25.91
N ASP A 8 -1.28 9.06 26.28
CA ASP A 8 -1.13 9.47 27.69
C ASP A 8 -2.27 10.42 28.10
N GLN A 9 -3.51 9.93 27.95
CA GLN A 9 -4.72 10.67 28.26
C GLN A 9 -5.68 9.83 29.10
N ILE A 10 -6.48 10.52 29.93
CA ILE A 10 -7.61 9.95 30.66
C ILE A 10 -8.88 10.39 29.96
N ILE A 11 -9.72 9.45 29.55
CA ILE A 11 -11.00 9.69 28.89
C ILE A 11 -12.08 8.98 29.73
N ASN A 12 -13.08 9.73 30.21
CA ASN A 12 -14.14 9.22 31.09
C ASN A 12 -13.58 8.49 32.32
N ASP A 13 -12.57 9.11 32.98
CA ASP A 13 -11.88 8.62 34.16
C ASP A 13 -11.07 7.32 33.97
N GLU A 14 -10.88 6.87 32.71
CA GLU A 14 -10.10 5.68 32.37
C GLU A 14 -8.94 6.02 31.41
N PRO A 15 -7.82 5.27 31.46
CA PRO A 15 -6.74 5.43 30.50
C PRO A 15 -7.21 5.18 29.08
N LEU A 16 -6.79 6.05 28.13
CA LEU A 16 -7.14 5.91 26.72
C LEU A 16 -6.66 4.56 26.16
N VAL A 17 -7.59 3.79 25.62
CA VAL A 17 -7.33 2.62 24.76
C VAL A 17 -7.71 2.97 23.32
N TYR A 18 -6.73 3.00 22.42
CA TYR A 18 -6.94 3.31 21.00
C TYR A 18 -6.74 2.06 20.15
N LEU A 19 -7.80 1.59 19.51
CA LEU A 19 -7.83 0.36 18.71
C LEU A 19 -8.13 0.60 17.23
N ASP A 20 -8.25 1.85 16.79
CA ASP A 20 -8.64 2.22 15.42
C ASP A 20 -7.44 2.60 14.53
N ASN A 21 -6.28 1.94 14.73
CA ASN A 21 -5.07 2.20 13.93
C ASN A 21 -5.24 1.81 12.45
N ALA A 22 -6.18 0.94 12.11
CA ALA A 22 -6.48 0.59 10.73
C ALA A 22 -7.05 1.78 9.94
N ALA A 23 -7.82 2.64 10.58
CA ALA A 23 -8.34 3.88 9.99
C ALA A 23 -7.32 5.02 10.08
N THR A 24 -6.72 5.24 11.27
CA THR A 24 -5.76 6.31 11.50
C THR A 24 -4.69 5.86 12.49
N THR A 25 -3.48 5.68 11.99
CA THR A 25 -2.32 5.34 12.83
C THR A 25 -1.83 6.57 13.61
N GLN A 26 -1.66 6.42 14.91
CA GLN A 26 -1.10 7.47 15.76
C GLN A 26 0.38 7.72 15.44
N LYS A 27 0.85 8.92 15.69
CA LYS A 27 2.20 9.36 15.36
C LYS A 27 3.11 9.22 16.56
N PRO A 28 4.22 8.47 16.47
CA PRO A 28 5.20 8.43 17.55
C PRO A 28 5.94 9.78 17.68
N GLN A 29 6.47 10.05 18.87
CA GLN A 29 7.15 11.30 19.19
C GLN A 29 8.28 11.62 18.20
N GLN A 30 9.03 10.61 17.76
CA GLN A 30 10.12 10.77 16.79
C GLN A 30 9.64 11.35 15.45
N VAL A 31 8.42 11.01 15.02
CA VAL A 31 7.83 11.56 13.78
C VAL A 31 7.43 13.02 14.01
N LEU A 32 6.83 13.34 15.17
CA LEU A 32 6.44 14.71 15.52
C LEU A 32 7.66 15.62 15.63
N ASP A 33 8.72 15.15 16.29
CA ASP A 33 9.98 15.90 16.43
C ASP A 33 10.66 16.13 15.07
N THR A 34 10.66 15.12 14.20
CA THR A 34 11.22 15.22 12.85
C THR A 34 10.47 16.26 12.02
N LEU A 35 9.14 16.30 12.10
CA LEU A 35 8.33 17.30 11.41
C LEU A 35 8.62 18.72 11.94
N ASN A 36 8.67 18.87 13.25
CA ASN A 36 9.00 20.15 13.89
C ASN A 36 10.41 20.63 13.47
N ASP A 37 11.40 19.77 13.56
CA ASP A 37 12.77 20.07 13.18
C ASP A 37 12.90 20.45 11.71
N TYR A 38 12.20 19.74 10.82
CA TYR A 38 12.18 20.07 9.41
C TYR A 38 11.68 21.51 9.18
N TYR A 39 10.50 21.84 9.69
CA TYR A 39 9.92 23.16 9.49
C TYR A 39 10.69 24.30 10.18
N HIS A 40 11.28 24.03 11.34
CA HIS A 40 12.06 25.06 12.06
C HIS A 40 13.47 25.25 11.51
N LYS A 41 14.11 24.23 10.91
CA LYS A 41 15.55 24.25 10.65
C LYS A 41 15.94 24.04 9.20
N THR A 42 15.18 23.27 8.41
CA THR A 42 15.65 22.78 7.10
C THR A 42 14.62 22.86 5.97
N ASN A 43 13.44 23.43 6.23
CA ASN A 43 12.40 23.53 5.21
C ASN A 43 12.88 24.29 3.97
N ALA A 44 13.01 23.57 2.85
CA ALA A 44 13.43 24.12 1.58
C ALA A 44 12.93 23.27 0.41
N ASN A 45 13.03 23.81 -0.81
CA ASN A 45 12.63 23.12 -2.03
C ASN A 45 13.60 21.97 -2.34
N VAL A 46 13.10 20.75 -2.29
CA VAL A 46 13.85 19.51 -2.60
C VAL A 46 14.22 19.49 -4.09
N HIS A 47 15.46 19.10 -4.42
CA HIS A 47 16.04 18.94 -5.77
C HIS A 47 16.25 20.22 -6.61
N ARG A 48 15.75 21.37 -6.20
CA ARG A 48 15.78 22.59 -7.04
C ARG A 48 16.53 23.77 -6.46
N GLY A 49 16.93 23.70 -5.21
CA GLY A 49 17.69 24.77 -4.56
C GLY A 49 19.20 24.52 -4.62
N VAL A 50 19.97 25.60 -4.82
CA VAL A 50 21.44 25.54 -4.83
C VAL A 50 22.06 26.10 -3.55
N HIS A 51 21.30 26.16 -2.47
CA HIS A 51 21.71 26.66 -1.17
C HIS A 51 21.65 25.56 -0.10
N THR A 52 22.40 25.75 0.98
CA THR A 52 22.59 24.74 2.03
C THR A 52 21.31 24.13 2.58
N LEU A 53 20.24 24.90 2.77
CA LEU A 53 18.97 24.33 3.26
C LEU A 53 18.33 23.38 2.25
N ALA A 54 18.38 23.71 0.96
CA ALA A 54 17.86 22.84 -0.09
C ALA A 54 18.69 21.55 -0.24
N GLU A 55 20.01 21.63 -0.08
CA GLU A 55 20.88 20.45 -0.05
C GLU A 55 20.53 19.52 1.12
N ARG A 56 20.35 20.09 2.32
CA ARG A 56 19.96 19.32 3.53
C ARG A 56 18.59 18.68 3.37
N ALA A 57 17.60 19.43 2.86
CA ALA A 57 16.26 18.91 2.62
C ALA A 57 16.27 17.77 1.58
N THR A 58 17.06 17.96 0.49
CA THR A 58 17.22 16.93 -0.55
C THR A 58 17.90 15.68 0.01
N ALA A 59 18.97 15.83 0.77
CA ALA A 59 19.67 14.71 1.39
C ALA A 59 18.75 13.91 2.33
N ALA A 60 17.98 14.56 3.18
CA ALA A 60 17.02 13.92 4.07
C ALA A 60 15.90 13.18 3.31
N TYR A 61 15.41 13.77 2.22
CA TYR A 61 14.40 13.15 1.36
C TYR A 61 14.92 11.88 0.68
N GLU A 62 16.12 11.95 0.08
CA GLU A 62 16.72 10.78 -0.59
C GLU A 62 17.18 9.70 0.40
N ASP A 63 17.65 10.06 1.59
CA ASP A 63 17.93 9.10 2.66
C ASP A 63 16.66 8.33 3.09
N SER A 64 15.53 9.03 3.18
CA SER A 64 14.24 8.41 3.45
C SER A 64 13.82 7.42 2.36
N ARG A 65 14.07 7.78 1.08
CA ARG A 65 13.84 6.90 -0.07
C ARG A 65 14.71 5.65 -0.01
N GLU A 66 15.99 5.81 0.33
CA GLU A 66 16.91 4.69 0.46
C GLU A 66 16.53 3.77 1.63
N LYS A 67 16.11 4.32 2.77
CA LYS A 67 15.58 3.53 3.90
C LYS A 67 14.33 2.74 3.52
N ALA A 68 13.40 3.37 2.78
CA ALA A 68 12.22 2.66 2.25
C ALA A 68 12.62 1.53 1.30
N ARG A 69 13.58 1.78 0.38
CA ARG A 69 14.13 0.76 -0.53
C ARG A 69 14.67 -0.44 0.24
N GLN A 70 15.48 -0.20 1.26
CA GLN A 70 16.05 -1.27 2.09
C GLN A 70 14.97 -2.04 2.84
N PHE A 71 14.00 -1.34 3.43
CA PHE A 71 12.92 -1.95 4.20
C PHE A 71 12.06 -2.91 3.39
N ILE A 72 11.72 -2.56 2.15
CA ILE A 72 10.93 -3.43 1.26
C ILE A 72 11.79 -4.30 0.36
N ASN A 73 13.13 -4.29 0.52
CA ASN A 73 14.08 -5.04 -0.28
C ASN A 73 13.97 -4.77 -1.80
N ALA A 74 13.67 -3.53 -2.18
CA ALA A 74 13.65 -3.13 -3.58
C ALA A 74 15.10 -3.05 -4.15
N LYS A 75 15.26 -3.29 -5.45
CA LYS A 75 16.56 -3.31 -6.11
C LYS A 75 17.17 -1.93 -6.28
N SER A 76 16.34 -0.91 -6.44
CA SER A 76 16.75 0.45 -6.72
C SER A 76 15.84 1.47 -6.07
N THR A 77 16.38 2.62 -5.67
CA THR A 77 15.60 3.79 -5.22
C THR A 77 14.63 4.30 -6.27
N LYS A 78 14.87 4.01 -7.55
CA LYS A 78 13.95 4.33 -8.66
C LYS A 78 12.62 3.58 -8.59
N GLU A 79 12.57 2.49 -7.82
CA GLU A 79 11.34 1.71 -7.58
C GLU A 79 10.50 2.29 -6.42
N ILE A 80 11.01 3.32 -5.72
CA ILE A 80 10.33 3.94 -4.59
C ILE A 80 9.66 5.23 -5.03
N LEU A 81 8.34 5.24 -4.96
CA LEU A 81 7.52 6.41 -5.25
C LEU A 81 6.70 6.79 -4.01
N PHE A 82 6.92 7.98 -3.47
CA PHE A 82 6.11 8.49 -2.38
C PHE A 82 4.79 9.05 -2.92
N THR A 83 3.69 8.62 -2.33
CA THR A 83 2.34 9.08 -2.66
C THR A 83 1.66 9.68 -1.43
N ARG A 84 0.49 10.28 -1.62
CA ARG A 84 -0.32 10.82 -0.51
C ARG A 84 -0.99 9.73 0.35
N GLY A 85 -0.90 8.47 -0.07
CA GLY A 85 -1.46 7.33 0.64
C GLY A 85 -1.79 6.19 -0.33
N THR A 86 -2.23 5.06 0.24
CA THR A 86 -2.53 3.82 -0.48
C THR A 86 -3.54 4.02 -1.62
N THR A 87 -4.59 4.80 -1.39
CA THR A 87 -5.59 5.09 -2.44
C THR A 87 -4.95 5.70 -3.69
N THR A 88 -4.04 6.66 -3.54
CA THR A 88 -3.31 7.25 -4.67
C THR A 88 -2.41 6.22 -5.34
N GLY A 89 -1.67 5.42 -4.55
CA GLY A 89 -0.80 4.37 -5.08
C GLY A 89 -1.56 3.34 -5.90
N LEU A 90 -2.66 2.81 -5.38
CA LEU A 90 -3.49 1.82 -6.08
C LEU A 90 -4.15 2.39 -7.34
N ASN A 91 -4.58 3.66 -7.33
CA ASN A 91 -5.07 4.32 -8.54
C ASN A 91 -3.98 4.45 -9.60
N TRP A 92 -2.73 4.72 -9.22
CA TRP A 92 -1.61 4.77 -10.19
C TRP A 92 -1.32 3.39 -10.78
N VAL A 93 -1.34 2.34 -9.96
CA VAL A 93 -1.17 0.96 -10.45
C VAL A 93 -2.28 0.57 -11.41
N ALA A 94 -3.55 0.85 -11.07
CA ALA A 94 -4.69 0.58 -11.94
C ALA A 94 -4.63 1.40 -13.23
N ARG A 95 -4.14 2.65 -13.18
CA ARG A 95 -3.92 3.48 -14.37
C ARG A 95 -2.84 2.91 -15.28
N PHE A 96 -1.74 2.41 -14.70
CA PHE A 96 -0.74 1.66 -15.46
C PHE A 96 -1.33 0.38 -16.08
N ALA A 97 -2.19 -0.31 -15.33
CA ALA A 97 -2.84 -1.51 -15.83
C ALA A 97 -3.73 -1.26 -17.05
N GLU A 98 -4.34 -0.07 -17.20
CA GLU A 98 -5.10 0.31 -18.38
C GLU A 98 -4.28 0.25 -19.69
N GLU A 99 -2.95 0.45 -19.60
CA GLU A 99 -2.03 0.37 -20.74
C GLU A 99 -1.64 -1.09 -21.11
N VAL A 100 -1.84 -2.02 -20.18
CA VAL A 100 -1.43 -3.43 -20.31
C VAL A 100 -2.62 -4.35 -20.58
N LEU A 101 -3.75 -4.07 -19.93
CA LEU A 101 -4.95 -4.90 -20.01
C LEU A 101 -5.60 -4.83 -21.40
N GLN A 102 -6.01 -5.98 -21.90
CA GLN A 102 -6.79 -6.12 -23.10
C GLN A 102 -8.18 -6.67 -22.79
N LYS A 103 -9.06 -6.60 -23.77
CA LYS A 103 -10.39 -7.21 -23.66
C LYS A 103 -10.27 -8.70 -23.31
N ASP A 104 -11.10 -9.13 -22.35
CA ASP A 104 -11.18 -10.49 -21.80
C ASP A 104 -9.98 -10.91 -20.93
N ASP A 105 -8.95 -10.07 -20.72
CA ASP A 105 -7.98 -10.26 -19.65
C ASP A 105 -8.66 -10.19 -18.28
N GLU A 106 -8.00 -10.70 -17.24
CA GLU A 106 -8.55 -10.75 -15.90
C GLU A 106 -7.66 -10.04 -14.87
N VAL A 107 -8.34 -9.34 -13.94
CA VAL A 107 -7.76 -8.88 -12.68
C VAL A 107 -8.41 -9.67 -11.57
N LEU A 108 -7.62 -10.40 -10.78
CA LEU A 108 -8.08 -11.20 -9.66
C LEU A 108 -7.83 -10.45 -8.34
N ILE A 109 -8.89 -10.21 -7.58
CA ILE A 109 -8.83 -9.58 -6.24
C ILE A 109 -9.53 -10.47 -5.22
N SER A 110 -9.28 -10.25 -3.92
CA SER A 110 -10.09 -10.90 -2.89
C SER A 110 -11.41 -10.18 -2.67
N ILE A 111 -12.43 -10.90 -2.19
CA ILE A 111 -13.72 -10.28 -1.84
C ILE A 111 -13.65 -9.40 -0.58
N MET A 112 -12.58 -9.50 0.21
CA MET A 112 -12.38 -8.73 1.44
C MET A 112 -11.58 -7.45 1.26
N GLU A 113 -11.34 -7.03 0.01
CA GLU A 113 -10.53 -5.85 -0.27
C GLU A 113 -11.18 -4.55 0.23
N HIS A 114 -10.34 -3.63 0.69
CA HIS A 114 -10.77 -2.27 0.94
C HIS A 114 -11.17 -1.59 -0.39
N HIS A 115 -12.14 -0.68 -0.37
CA HIS A 115 -12.61 0.02 -1.57
C HIS A 115 -11.50 0.65 -2.42
N SER A 116 -10.41 1.10 -1.79
CA SER A 116 -9.23 1.63 -2.51
C SER A 116 -8.56 0.59 -3.42
N ASN A 117 -8.75 -0.70 -3.15
CA ASN A 117 -8.26 -1.82 -3.97
C ASN A 117 -9.38 -2.53 -4.75
N VAL A 118 -10.56 -1.98 -4.82
CA VAL A 118 -11.68 -2.48 -5.63
C VAL A 118 -12.02 -1.50 -6.74
N ILE A 119 -12.34 -0.25 -6.38
CA ILE A 119 -12.87 0.76 -7.32
C ILE A 119 -11.89 1.04 -8.47
N PRO A 120 -10.57 1.23 -8.25
CA PRO A 120 -9.65 1.46 -9.36
C PRO A 120 -9.61 0.29 -10.37
N TRP A 121 -9.69 -0.95 -9.89
CA TRP A 121 -9.72 -2.13 -10.74
C TRP A 121 -11.03 -2.26 -11.51
N GLN A 122 -12.18 -1.93 -10.89
CA GLN A 122 -13.46 -1.86 -11.60
C GLN A 122 -13.39 -0.88 -12.77
N GLU A 123 -12.83 0.31 -12.55
CA GLU A 123 -12.67 1.33 -13.59
C GLU A 123 -11.70 0.90 -14.69
N ALA A 124 -10.55 0.32 -14.34
CA ALA A 124 -9.60 -0.20 -15.32
C ALA A 124 -10.23 -1.30 -16.19
N CYS A 125 -10.92 -2.27 -15.57
CA CYS A 125 -11.63 -3.33 -16.30
C CYS A 125 -12.74 -2.79 -17.19
N ARG A 126 -13.53 -1.81 -16.70
CA ARG A 126 -14.59 -1.18 -17.49
C ARG A 126 -14.05 -0.49 -18.75
N LYS A 127 -12.90 0.19 -18.64
CA LYS A 127 -12.29 0.91 -19.77
C LYS A 127 -11.66 0.00 -20.80
N THR A 128 -11.02 -1.09 -20.34
CA THR A 128 -10.23 -1.98 -21.20
C THR A 128 -11.04 -3.16 -21.77
N GLY A 129 -12.22 -3.44 -21.20
CA GLY A 129 -13.00 -4.64 -21.50
C GLY A 129 -12.47 -5.89 -20.78
N ALA A 130 -11.52 -5.75 -19.86
CA ALA A 130 -11.07 -6.81 -18.97
C ALA A 130 -12.14 -7.16 -17.92
N LYS A 131 -11.97 -8.27 -17.22
CA LYS A 131 -12.90 -8.79 -16.23
C LYS A 131 -12.30 -8.71 -14.84
N LEU A 132 -13.09 -8.22 -13.88
CA LEU A 132 -12.74 -8.29 -12.47
C LEU A 132 -13.25 -9.61 -11.89
N VAL A 133 -12.33 -10.42 -11.38
CA VAL A 133 -12.59 -11.75 -10.81
C VAL A 133 -12.35 -11.70 -9.31
N TYR A 134 -13.22 -12.33 -8.52
CA TYR A 134 -13.15 -12.31 -7.07
C TYR A 134 -12.77 -13.68 -6.52
N ALA A 135 -11.73 -13.75 -5.70
CA ALA A 135 -11.43 -14.90 -4.86
C ALA A 135 -12.22 -14.80 -3.55
N TYR A 136 -12.90 -15.88 -3.17
CA TYR A 136 -13.79 -15.91 -2.02
C TYR A 136 -13.06 -16.29 -0.73
N LEU A 137 -13.78 -16.17 0.38
CA LEU A 137 -13.31 -16.56 1.70
C LEU A 137 -13.86 -17.92 2.09
N LYS A 138 -13.08 -18.61 2.92
CA LYS A 138 -13.51 -19.78 3.68
C LYS A 138 -13.08 -19.60 5.13
N ASP A 139 -14.02 -19.72 6.05
CA ASP A 139 -13.77 -19.57 7.50
C ASP A 139 -13.04 -18.26 7.89
N GLY A 140 -13.41 -17.14 7.25
CA GLY A 140 -12.82 -15.81 7.51
C GLY A 140 -11.42 -15.59 6.93
N GLN A 141 -10.89 -16.55 6.20
CA GLN A 141 -9.59 -16.48 5.50
C GLN A 141 -9.79 -16.56 3.99
N LEU A 142 -8.82 -16.06 3.23
CA LEU A 142 -8.83 -16.23 1.78
C LEU A 142 -8.78 -17.74 1.43
N ASP A 143 -9.76 -18.21 0.67
CA ASP A 143 -9.73 -19.58 0.15
C ASP A 143 -8.66 -19.70 -0.94
N MET A 144 -7.54 -20.29 -0.57
CA MET A 144 -6.42 -20.48 -1.49
C MET A 144 -6.71 -21.46 -2.63
N ALA A 145 -7.64 -22.40 -2.43
CA ALA A 145 -8.06 -23.32 -3.49
C ALA A 145 -8.94 -22.58 -4.51
N ASP A 146 -9.86 -21.74 -4.03
CA ASP A 146 -10.68 -20.88 -4.88
C ASP A 146 -9.81 -19.89 -5.68
N LEU A 147 -8.88 -19.18 -5.02
CA LEU A 147 -7.93 -18.29 -5.68
C LEU A 147 -7.15 -19.02 -6.77
N GLN A 148 -6.58 -20.19 -6.45
CA GLN A 148 -5.78 -20.96 -7.41
C GLN A 148 -6.60 -21.44 -8.59
N SER A 149 -7.85 -21.82 -8.38
CA SER A 149 -8.76 -22.28 -9.44
C SER A 149 -9.12 -21.19 -10.46
N LYS A 150 -9.00 -19.92 -10.05
CA LYS A 150 -9.30 -18.74 -10.86
C LYS A 150 -8.10 -18.15 -11.59
N LEU A 151 -6.89 -18.60 -11.25
CA LEU A 151 -5.68 -18.17 -11.96
C LEU A 151 -5.58 -18.86 -13.32
N ALA A 152 -5.39 -18.05 -14.36
CA ALA A 152 -5.28 -18.49 -15.74
C ALA A 152 -4.28 -17.63 -16.54
N PRO A 153 -3.81 -18.02 -17.72
CA PRO A 153 -2.92 -17.19 -18.55
C PRO A 153 -3.47 -15.80 -18.92
N LYS A 154 -4.81 -15.65 -18.86
CA LYS A 154 -5.49 -14.37 -19.06
C LYS A 154 -5.50 -13.49 -17.79
N THR A 155 -5.15 -14.02 -16.62
CA THR A 155 -4.99 -13.22 -15.40
C THR A 155 -3.71 -12.39 -15.54
N LYS A 156 -3.85 -11.05 -15.56
CA LYS A 156 -2.72 -10.12 -15.70
C LYS A 156 -2.30 -9.47 -14.40
N PHE A 157 -3.27 -9.30 -13.51
CA PHE A 157 -3.00 -8.74 -12.17
C PHE A 157 -3.69 -9.57 -11.10
N VAL A 158 -2.98 -9.77 -10.00
CA VAL A 158 -3.53 -10.28 -8.74
C VAL A 158 -3.29 -9.21 -7.68
N SER A 159 -4.36 -8.69 -7.08
CA SER A 159 -4.24 -7.61 -6.09
C SER A 159 -4.97 -7.99 -4.81
N VAL A 160 -4.23 -8.12 -3.71
CA VAL A 160 -4.78 -8.54 -2.42
C VAL A 160 -4.15 -7.77 -1.26
N ALA A 161 -4.95 -7.43 -0.26
CA ALA A 161 -4.44 -6.87 0.99
C ALA A 161 -3.64 -7.92 1.77
N HIS A 162 -2.47 -7.56 2.29
CA HIS A 162 -1.69 -8.44 3.17
C HIS A 162 -2.45 -8.73 4.47
N VAL A 163 -3.02 -7.69 5.08
CA VAL A 163 -3.84 -7.79 6.29
C VAL A 163 -5.15 -7.07 6.06
N SER A 164 -6.27 -7.77 6.28
CA SER A 164 -7.58 -7.16 6.16
C SER A 164 -7.81 -6.11 7.25
N ASN A 165 -8.20 -4.92 6.88
CA ASN A 165 -8.57 -3.85 7.82
C ASN A 165 -9.86 -4.12 8.59
N VAL A 166 -10.70 -5.03 8.12
CA VAL A 166 -11.97 -5.42 8.75
C VAL A 166 -11.82 -6.70 9.56
N LEU A 167 -11.26 -7.75 8.95
CA LEU A 167 -11.17 -9.08 9.56
C LEU A 167 -9.91 -9.29 10.39
N GLY A 168 -8.85 -8.48 10.15
CA GLY A 168 -7.54 -8.67 10.77
C GLY A 168 -6.80 -9.94 10.30
N SER A 169 -7.36 -10.68 9.35
CA SER A 169 -6.75 -11.89 8.80
C SER A 169 -5.53 -11.56 7.96
N ILE A 170 -4.44 -12.32 8.16
CA ILE A 170 -3.16 -12.16 7.46
C ILE A 170 -3.11 -13.13 6.29
N GLN A 171 -2.91 -12.61 5.07
CA GLN A 171 -2.90 -13.44 3.87
C GLN A 171 -1.49 -13.93 3.54
N PRO A 172 -1.35 -15.15 2.98
CA PRO A 172 -0.06 -15.72 2.60
C PRO A 172 0.45 -15.12 1.28
N VAL A 173 0.74 -13.82 1.27
CA VAL A 173 1.06 -13.02 0.06
C VAL A 173 2.23 -13.57 -0.73
N LYS A 174 3.24 -14.17 -0.06
CA LYS A 174 4.36 -14.82 -0.75
C LYS A 174 3.87 -15.98 -1.63
N LYS A 175 3.02 -16.86 -1.09
CA LYS A 175 2.45 -17.98 -1.84
C LYS A 175 1.54 -17.51 -2.96
N ILE A 176 0.76 -16.46 -2.71
CA ILE A 176 -0.11 -15.84 -3.73
C ILE A 176 0.75 -15.27 -4.88
N ALA A 177 1.84 -14.57 -4.56
CA ALA A 177 2.77 -14.04 -5.55
C ALA A 177 3.41 -15.16 -6.40
N GLU A 178 3.85 -16.25 -5.78
CA GLU A 178 4.38 -17.42 -6.50
C GLU A 178 3.36 -18.00 -7.48
N LEU A 179 2.09 -18.08 -7.10
CA LEU A 179 1.01 -18.58 -7.96
C LEU A 179 0.71 -17.58 -9.10
N ALA A 180 0.63 -16.29 -8.80
CA ALA A 180 0.41 -15.23 -9.78
C ALA A 180 1.53 -15.21 -10.84
N HIS A 181 2.77 -15.26 -10.41
CA HIS A 181 3.94 -15.25 -11.31
C HIS A 181 4.00 -16.47 -12.22
N ARG A 182 3.51 -17.65 -11.77
CA ARG A 182 3.44 -18.86 -12.61
C ARG A 182 2.57 -18.69 -13.85
N VAL A 183 1.54 -17.85 -13.77
CA VAL A 183 0.65 -17.54 -14.92
C VAL A 183 1.05 -16.24 -15.62
N GLY A 184 2.17 -15.60 -15.22
CA GLY A 184 2.68 -14.36 -15.78
C GLY A 184 1.96 -13.09 -15.30
N ALA A 185 1.20 -13.19 -14.22
CA ALA A 185 0.47 -12.05 -13.64
C ALA A 185 1.37 -11.19 -12.75
N TYR A 186 1.14 -9.88 -12.74
CA TYR A 186 1.69 -8.96 -11.75
C TYR A 186 1.00 -9.16 -10.40
N MET A 187 1.79 -9.11 -9.31
CA MET A 187 1.29 -9.16 -7.94
C MET A 187 1.29 -7.76 -7.32
N VAL A 188 0.16 -7.35 -6.76
CA VAL A 188 -0.04 -6.09 -6.02
C VAL A 188 -0.46 -6.41 -4.59
N VAL A 189 0.23 -5.84 -3.61
CA VAL A 189 -0.01 -6.06 -2.18
C VAL A 189 -0.16 -4.73 -1.46
#